data_5092e996a78e2dd9697fdc0a078a5957
#
_entry.id   5092e996a78e2dd9697fdc0a078a5957
#
_cell.length_a   1.000
_cell.length_b   1.000
_cell.length_c   1.000
_cell.angle_alpha   90.00
_cell.angle_beta   90.00
_cell.angle_gamma   90.00
#
_symmetry.space_group_name_H-M   'P 1'
#
loop_
_entity.id
_entity.type
_entity.pdbx_description
1 polymer ?
#
loop_
_entity_poly.entity_id
_entity_poly.type
_entity_poly.pdbx_seq_one_letter_code
_entity_poly.pdbx_strand_id
1 'polypeptide(L)'
;KTKGGKFDENYNYAIGEATEPGSTLKLATLVSLIEDGYITLDTPTDGGNGEWFYNKVRFSDTRAGGYGKMTVKEAFGKSSNVCFAKLAVEHYGQSMEDEMTFVSRITSMKIGEKFGLDLDGEGYSTIYTPNDTKMWSKVSLPMMAIGYGMLITPLHTLTFYNAIANDGKMMKPYFVEDFEQDGDIKELFKPQIISGAICSKSTVNEVKKALRHVVEKGTASRYNDP
;
A
#
# COMPACT_ATOMS: atom_id res chain seq x y z
N LYS A 1 24.35 -16.88 11.43
CA LYS A 1 24.96 -18.22 11.63
C LYS A 1 25.51 -18.31 13.03
N THR A 2 25.06 -19.27 13.83
CA THR A 2 25.67 -19.61 15.12
C THR A 2 27.01 -20.28 14.96
N LYS A 3 27.86 -20.30 16.04
CA LYS A 3 29.04 -21.12 16.10
C LYS A 3 28.68 -22.60 15.95
N GLY A 4 28.92 -23.20 14.80
CA GLY A 4 28.52 -24.56 14.47
C GLY A 4 27.69 -24.69 13.19
N GLY A 5 27.40 -23.60 12.49
CA GLY A 5 26.70 -23.61 11.21
C GLY A 5 25.19 -23.82 11.29
N LYS A 6 24.61 -23.87 12.49
CA LYS A 6 23.13 -23.88 12.69
C LYS A 6 22.54 -22.50 12.47
N PHE A 7 21.28 -22.47 12.03
CA PHE A 7 20.48 -21.27 11.95
C PHE A 7 19.49 -21.28 13.11
N ASP A 8 19.45 -20.20 13.86
CA ASP A 8 18.42 -19.95 14.86
C ASP A 8 17.50 -18.85 14.33
N GLU A 9 16.20 -19.00 14.47
CA GLU A 9 15.23 -17.95 14.22
C GLU A 9 15.22 -17.01 15.42
N ASN A 10 15.63 -15.75 15.21
CA ASN A 10 15.63 -14.73 16.24
C ASN A 10 14.48 -13.76 16.11
N TYR A 11 14.10 -13.45 14.88
CA TYR A 11 13.10 -12.42 14.61
C TYR A 11 12.49 -12.61 13.22
N ASN A 12 11.17 -12.62 13.15
CA ASN A 12 10.44 -12.69 11.89
C ASN A 12 10.13 -11.29 11.37
N TYR A 13 11.00 -10.76 10.51
CA TYR A 13 10.88 -9.43 9.92
C TYR A 13 9.59 -9.23 9.12
N ALA A 14 9.03 -10.29 8.53
CA ALA A 14 7.83 -10.20 7.71
C ALA A 14 6.58 -9.82 8.51
N ILE A 15 6.50 -10.27 9.76
CA ILE A 15 5.36 -10.01 10.65
C ILE A 15 5.65 -8.99 11.73
N GLY A 16 6.92 -8.87 12.15
CA GLY A 16 7.31 -8.10 13.35
C GLY A 16 7.81 -6.69 13.05
N GLU A 17 8.54 -6.48 11.95
CA GLU A 17 9.14 -5.18 11.66
C GLU A 17 8.24 -4.31 10.79
N ALA A 18 7.81 -3.18 11.35
CA ALA A 18 7.07 -2.18 10.62
C ALA A 18 8.04 -1.14 10.02
N THR A 19 7.96 -0.95 8.72
CA THR A 19 8.77 0.00 7.95
C THR A 19 7.90 0.86 7.06
N GLU A 20 8.46 1.91 6.51
CA GLU A 20 7.77 2.71 5.49
C GLU A 20 7.55 1.85 4.23
N PRO A 21 6.30 1.67 3.76
CA PRO A 21 5.99 0.81 2.61
C PRO A 21 6.51 1.36 1.28
N GLY A 22 6.83 2.65 1.23
CA GLY A 22 7.27 3.31 0.01
C GLY A 22 6.25 3.18 -1.12
N SER A 23 6.74 3.06 -2.35
CA SER A 23 5.91 3.05 -3.56
C SER A 23 4.86 1.94 -3.65
N THR A 24 4.94 0.92 -2.82
CA THR A 24 3.89 -0.12 -2.76
C THR A 24 2.56 0.45 -2.25
N LEU A 25 2.59 1.49 -1.41
CA LEU A 25 1.38 2.14 -0.91
C LEU A 25 0.65 2.98 -1.97
N LYS A 26 1.29 3.35 -3.07
CA LYS A 26 0.62 4.08 -4.16
C LYS A 26 -0.62 3.35 -4.70
N LEU A 27 -0.68 2.03 -4.55
CA LEU A 27 -1.90 1.28 -4.87
C LEU A 27 -3.06 1.71 -3.97
N ALA A 28 -2.84 1.90 -2.66
CA ALA A 28 -3.88 2.35 -1.75
C ALA A 28 -4.31 3.80 -2.06
N THR A 29 -3.37 4.67 -2.42
CA THR A 29 -3.67 6.03 -2.89
C THR A 29 -4.50 6.00 -4.18
N LEU A 30 -4.16 5.14 -5.14
CA LEU A 30 -4.92 4.96 -6.37
C LEU A 30 -6.35 4.46 -6.10
N VAL A 31 -6.49 3.46 -5.22
CA VAL A 31 -7.79 2.95 -4.75
C VAL A 31 -8.61 4.09 -4.14
N SER A 32 -8.03 4.89 -3.25
CA SER A 32 -8.71 6.01 -2.59
C SER A 32 -9.24 7.02 -3.59
N LEU A 33 -8.41 7.48 -4.50
CA LEU A 33 -8.77 8.49 -5.50
C LEU A 33 -9.84 8.01 -6.48
N ILE A 34 -9.82 6.73 -6.89
CA ILE A 34 -10.83 6.15 -7.79
C ILE A 34 -12.14 5.89 -7.03
N GLU A 35 -12.08 5.34 -5.82
CA GLU A 35 -13.25 5.02 -5.01
C GLU A 35 -14.05 6.27 -4.64
N ASP A 36 -13.36 7.39 -4.38
CA ASP A 36 -13.97 8.68 -4.09
C ASP A 36 -14.42 9.44 -5.35
N GLY A 37 -14.18 8.86 -6.54
CA GLY A 37 -14.64 9.41 -7.81
C GLY A 37 -13.85 10.62 -8.31
N TYR A 38 -12.68 10.90 -7.74
CA TYR A 38 -11.86 12.04 -8.14
C TYR A 38 -11.16 11.84 -9.47
N ILE A 39 -10.76 10.61 -9.77
CA ILE A 39 -10.00 10.28 -10.99
C ILE A 39 -10.47 8.96 -11.61
N THR A 40 -10.06 8.78 -12.87
CA THR A 40 -10.05 7.49 -13.58
C THR A 40 -8.61 7.15 -13.99
N LEU A 41 -8.38 5.96 -14.52
CA LEU A 41 -7.06 5.59 -15.05
C LEU A 41 -6.61 6.45 -16.25
N ASP A 42 -7.55 7.02 -16.98
CA ASP A 42 -7.28 7.86 -18.16
C ASP A 42 -7.24 9.36 -17.82
N THR A 43 -7.46 9.74 -16.54
CA THR A 43 -7.34 11.14 -16.08
C THR A 43 -5.92 11.64 -16.39
N PRO A 44 -5.78 12.81 -17.05
CA PRO A 44 -4.48 13.42 -17.32
C PRO A 44 -3.79 13.88 -16.03
N THR A 45 -2.47 13.68 -15.95
CA THR A 45 -1.61 14.19 -14.88
C THR A 45 -0.28 14.65 -15.48
N ASP A 46 0.50 15.42 -14.71
CA ASP A 46 1.77 15.97 -15.19
C ASP A 46 2.88 15.83 -14.14
N GLY A 47 3.83 14.94 -14.44
CA GLY A 47 5.07 14.78 -13.67
C GLY A 47 6.12 15.85 -13.97
N GLY A 48 5.88 16.73 -14.96
CA GLY A 48 6.78 17.80 -15.36
C GLY A 48 8.19 17.29 -15.63
N ASN A 49 9.18 18.02 -15.11
CA ASN A 49 10.60 17.63 -15.19
C ASN A 49 11.02 16.60 -14.11
N GLY A 50 10.06 16.00 -13.41
CA GLY A 50 10.32 14.99 -12.36
C GLY A 50 10.64 15.61 -10.99
N GLU A 51 10.37 16.88 -10.81
CA GLU A 51 10.54 17.58 -9.55
C GLU A 51 9.31 18.44 -9.23
N TRP A 52 8.93 18.44 -7.96
CA TRP A 52 7.88 19.28 -7.45
C TRP A 52 8.19 19.70 -6.01
N PHE A 53 8.05 20.98 -5.71
CA PHE A 53 8.25 21.53 -4.38
C PHE A 53 6.90 21.84 -3.74
N TYR A 54 6.67 21.26 -2.58
CA TYR A 54 5.49 21.54 -1.76
C TYR A 54 5.92 21.85 -0.32
N ASN A 55 5.52 23.02 0.20
CA ASN A 55 5.95 23.49 1.51
C ASN A 55 7.48 23.36 1.77
N LYS A 56 8.30 23.74 0.79
CA LYS A 56 9.77 23.66 0.80
C LYS A 56 10.36 22.25 0.79
N VAL A 57 9.54 21.21 0.73
CA VAL A 57 10.00 19.81 0.56
C VAL A 57 9.98 19.45 -0.91
N ARG A 58 11.06 18.85 -1.38
CA ARG A 58 11.22 18.38 -2.75
C ARG A 58 10.67 16.95 -2.89
N PHE A 59 9.73 16.78 -3.79
CA PHE A 59 9.28 15.49 -4.28
C PHE A 59 9.94 15.23 -5.63
N SER A 60 10.49 14.05 -5.84
CA SER A 60 11.18 13.74 -7.09
C SER A 60 10.89 12.35 -7.59
N ASP A 61 10.81 12.25 -8.91
CA ASP A 61 10.77 10.99 -9.62
C ASP A 61 12.20 10.42 -9.79
N THR A 62 12.30 9.12 -10.04
CA THR A 62 13.60 8.44 -10.23
C THR A 62 14.23 8.75 -11.59
N ARG A 63 13.43 9.18 -12.58
CA ARG A 63 13.92 9.51 -13.93
C ARG A 63 14.38 10.97 -13.99
N ALA A 64 15.65 11.18 -14.33
CA ALA A 64 16.15 12.50 -14.63
C ALA A 64 15.39 13.13 -15.80
N GLY A 65 14.94 14.39 -15.63
CA GLY A 65 14.11 15.10 -16.61
C GLY A 65 12.61 14.73 -16.57
N GLY A 66 12.22 13.86 -15.64
CA GLY A 66 10.82 13.53 -15.37
C GLY A 66 10.13 12.74 -16.48
N TYR A 67 8.83 12.70 -16.38
CA TYR A 67 7.97 11.96 -17.30
C TYR A 67 7.04 12.86 -18.12
N GLY A 68 6.91 14.14 -17.77
CA GLY A 68 6.00 15.07 -18.44
C GLY A 68 4.53 14.70 -18.25
N LYS A 69 3.71 15.05 -19.24
CA LYS A 69 2.27 14.75 -19.26
C LYS A 69 2.02 13.28 -19.56
N MET A 70 1.10 12.67 -18.81
CA MET A 70 0.72 11.27 -18.95
C MET A 70 -0.65 11.04 -18.33
N THR A 71 -1.19 9.83 -18.46
CA THR A 71 -2.39 9.40 -17.71
C THR A 71 -2.01 8.91 -16.32
N VAL A 72 -3.00 8.87 -15.42
CA VAL A 72 -2.83 8.28 -14.06
C VAL A 72 -2.34 6.82 -14.16
N LYS A 73 -2.86 6.04 -15.11
CA LYS A 73 -2.40 4.67 -15.37
C LYS A 73 -0.89 4.60 -15.69
N GLU A 74 -0.42 5.50 -16.55
CA GLU A 74 1.00 5.57 -16.89
C GLU A 74 1.85 6.06 -15.71
N ALA A 75 1.35 7.06 -14.94
CA ALA A 75 2.02 7.55 -13.75
C ALA A 75 2.16 6.46 -12.68
N PHE A 76 1.12 5.63 -12.49
CA PHE A 76 1.19 4.46 -11.63
C PHE A 76 2.19 3.43 -12.15
N GLY A 77 2.13 3.11 -13.44
CA GLY A 77 3.06 2.19 -14.09
C GLY A 77 4.54 2.60 -13.97
N LYS A 78 4.81 3.90 -14.01
CA LYS A 78 6.15 4.49 -13.84
C LYS A 78 6.52 4.77 -12.39
N SER A 79 5.57 4.54 -11.45
CA SER A 79 5.74 4.83 -10.03
C SER A 79 6.12 6.30 -9.75
N SER A 80 5.51 7.25 -10.47
CA SER A 80 5.80 8.69 -10.31
C SER A 80 5.42 9.18 -8.92
N ASN A 81 6.40 9.66 -8.15
CA ASN A 81 6.18 10.29 -6.87
C ASN A 81 5.51 11.66 -7.05
N VAL A 82 5.96 12.42 -8.05
CA VAL A 82 5.45 13.76 -8.33
C VAL A 82 3.97 13.74 -8.65
N CYS A 83 3.53 12.82 -9.53
CA CYS A 83 2.12 12.73 -9.89
C CYS A 83 1.24 12.33 -8.70
N PHE A 84 1.63 11.30 -7.95
CA PHE A 84 0.82 10.83 -6.82
C PHE A 84 0.77 11.81 -5.65
N ALA A 85 1.87 12.50 -5.36
CA ALA A 85 1.89 13.56 -4.36
C ALA A 85 0.99 14.75 -4.75
N LYS A 86 1.04 15.18 -6.03
CA LYS A 86 0.17 16.24 -6.56
C LYS A 86 -1.30 15.85 -6.50
N LEU A 87 -1.68 14.66 -6.98
CA LEU A 87 -3.05 14.17 -6.96
C LEU A 87 -3.61 14.12 -5.53
N ALA A 88 -2.82 13.65 -4.55
CA ALA A 88 -3.26 13.64 -3.17
C ALA A 88 -3.52 15.05 -2.63
N VAL A 89 -2.62 16.01 -2.90
CA VAL A 89 -2.80 17.40 -2.45
C VAL A 89 -3.96 18.08 -3.17
N GLU A 90 -4.15 17.82 -4.46
CA GLU A 90 -5.24 18.38 -5.25
C GLU A 90 -6.61 17.98 -4.71
N HIS A 91 -6.78 16.71 -4.35
CA HIS A 91 -8.09 16.15 -4.00
C HIS A 91 -8.36 16.04 -2.49
N TYR A 92 -7.30 15.94 -1.68
CA TYR A 92 -7.42 15.76 -0.23
C TYR A 92 -6.66 16.81 0.59
N GLY A 93 -6.02 17.80 -0.04
CA GLY A 93 -5.16 18.76 0.65
C GLY A 93 -5.79 20.14 0.88
N GLN A 94 -7.10 20.32 0.68
CA GLN A 94 -7.76 21.61 0.78
C GLN A 94 -8.12 21.99 2.21
N SER A 95 -8.35 21.01 3.07
CA SER A 95 -8.67 21.18 4.48
C SER A 95 -8.17 20.01 5.33
N MET A 96 -8.13 20.20 6.65
CA MET A 96 -7.83 19.12 7.59
C MET A 96 -8.86 17.99 7.50
N GLU A 97 -10.11 18.28 7.16
CA GLU A 97 -11.18 17.29 6.97
C GLU A 97 -10.92 16.42 5.75
N ASP A 98 -10.45 17.01 4.65
CA ASP A 98 -10.07 16.27 3.44
C ASP A 98 -8.86 15.37 3.71
N GLU A 99 -7.84 15.88 4.39
CA GLU A 99 -6.68 15.08 4.80
C GLU A 99 -7.12 13.89 5.69
N MET A 100 -8.05 14.12 6.63
CA MET A 100 -8.63 13.07 7.46
C MET A 100 -9.41 12.04 6.63
N THR A 101 -10.12 12.50 5.59
CA THR A 101 -10.84 11.62 4.65
C THR A 101 -9.86 10.68 3.95
N PHE A 102 -8.70 11.18 3.49
CA PHE A 102 -7.67 10.33 2.90
C PHE A 102 -7.17 9.25 3.89
N VAL A 103 -6.80 9.65 5.11
CA VAL A 103 -6.31 8.70 6.12
C VAL A 103 -7.40 7.68 6.47
N SER A 104 -8.65 8.13 6.60
CA SER A 104 -9.79 7.26 6.86
C SER A 104 -10.01 6.25 5.74
N ARG A 105 -9.80 6.66 4.48
CA ARG A 105 -9.87 5.77 3.33
C ARG A 105 -8.77 4.70 3.39
N ILE A 106 -7.51 5.09 3.70
CA ILE A 106 -6.39 4.15 3.87
C ILE A 106 -6.69 3.13 4.99
N THR A 107 -7.15 3.59 6.15
CA THR A 107 -7.44 2.71 7.29
C THR A 107 -8.68 1.84 7.07
N SER A 108 -9.68 2.31 6.33
CA SER A 108 -10.88 1.51 5.98
C SER A 108 -10.53 0.28 5.14
N MET A 109 -9.42 0.32 4.38
CA MET A 109 -8.88 -0.84 3.66
C MET A 109 -8.15 -1.83 4.58
N LYS A 110 -8.24 -1.66 5.92
CA LYS A 110 -7.59 -2.52 6.92
C LYS A 110 -6.06 -2.49 6.88
N ILE A 111 -5.47 -1.48 6.23
CA ILE A 111 -4.02 -1.29 6.22
C ILE A 111 -3.58 -0.88 7.62
N GLY A 112 -2.68 -1.66 8.19
CA GLY A 112 -2.11 -1.40 9.52
C GLY A 112 -2.95 -1.94 10.70
N GLU A 113 -4.11 -2.55 10.48
CA GLU A 113 -4.89 -3.21 11.53
C GLU A 113 -4.25 -4.56 11.91
N LYS A 114 -4.10 -4.85 13.20
CA LYS A 114 -3.56 -6.13 13.67
C LYS A 114 -4.37 -7.31 13.16
N PHE A 115 -3.68 -8.35 12.73
CA PHE A 115 -4.31 -9.60 12.27
C PHE A 115 -4.68 -10.54 13.43
N GLY A 116 -4.02 -10.42 14.58
CA GLY A 116 -4.14 -11.40 15.66
C GLY A 116 -3.66 -12.76 15.20
N LEU A 117 -2.40 -12.82 14.76
CA LEU A 117 -1.77 -14.05 14.26
C LEU A 117 -1.63 -15.08 15.40
N ASP A 118 -1.67 -16.37 15.04
CA ASP A 118 -1.41 -17.48 15.96
C ASP A 118 0.12 -17.71 16.14
N LEU A 119 0.90 -16.64 15.95
CA LEU A 119 2.36 -16.60 16.12
C LEU A 119 2.74 -15.39 16.98
N ASP A 120 3.71 -15.58 17.86
CA ASP A 120 4.31 -14.48 18.62
C ASP A 120 5.10 -13.54 17.71
N GLY A 121 5.17 -12.27 18.09
CA GLY A 121 6.00 -11.29 17.42
C GLY A 121 5.31 -10.47 16.33
N GLU A 122 3.97 -10.50 16.25
CA GLU A 122 3.23 -9.59 15.37
C GLU A 122 3.50 -8.13 15.75
N GLY A 123 4.08 -7.35 14.82
CA GLY A 123 4.45 -5.96 15.00
C GLY A 123 3.26 -5.01 15.02
N TYR A 124 3.54 -3.77 15.41
CA TYR A 124 2.57 -2.69 15.42
C TYR A 124 2.78 -1.78 14.21
N SER A 125 1.70 -1.51 13.49
CA SER A 125 1.70 -0.46 12.48
C SER A 125 1.49 0.90 13.12
N THR A 126 2.00 1.95 12.46
CA THR A 126 1.80 3.34 12.89
C THR A 126 1.31 4.14 11.70
N ILE A 127 0.10 4.68 11.82
CA ILE A 127 -0.51 5.56 10.83
C ILE A 127 -0.95 6.82 11.55
N TYR A 128 -0.25 7.93 11.31
CA TYR A 128 -0.62 9.21 11.90
C TYR A 128 -1.79 9.84 11.16
N THR A 129 -2.53 10.67 11.88
CA THR A 129 -3.70 11.40 11.37
C THR A 129 -3.49 12.91 11.51
N PRO A 130 -4.25 13.75 10.83
CA PRO A 130 -4.23 15.20 11.06
C PRO A 130 -4.45 15.65 12.51
N ASN A 131 -5.09 14.80 13.35
CA ASN A 131 -5.26 15.05 14.78
C ASN A 131 -3.96 14.86 15.58
N ASP A 132 -2.97 14.17 15.05
CA ASP A 132 -1.67 13.94 15.67
C ASP A 132 -0.75 15.16 15.43
N THR A 133 -1.10 16.31 15.98
CA THR A 133 -0.48 17.60 15.67
C THR A 133 1.05 17.69 15.85
N LYS A 134 1.65 16.75 16.58
CA LYS A 134 3.11 16.64 16.75
C LYS A 134 3.77 15.90 15.60
N MET A 135 3.05 14.99 14.97
CA MET A 135 3.57 14.09 13.94
C MET A 135 3.05 14.46 12.54
N TRP A 136 1.86 15.09 12.46
CA TRP A 136 1.26 15.53 11.21
C TRP A 136 1.70 16.95 10.87
N SER A 137 2.15 17.15 9.65
CA SER A 137 2.61 18.42 9.11
C SER A 137 1.99 18.67 7.74
N LYS A 138 2.18 19.86 7.20
CA LYS A 138 1.68 20.24 5.85
C LYS A 138 2.16 19.33 4.71
N VAL A 139 3.22 18.53 4.93
CA VAL A 139 3.74 17.60 3.92
C VAL A 139 3.39 16.14 4.21
N SER A 140 2.71 15.86 5.32
CA SER A 140 2.37 14.49 5.71
C SER A 140 1.44 13.81 4.72
N LEU A 141 0.42 14.52 4.23
CA LEU A 141 -0.47 13.99 3.20
C LEU A 141 0.27 13.54 1.92
N PRO A 142 1.02 14.41 1.20
CA PRO A 142 1.71 13.97 -0.01
C PRO A 142 2.82 12.94 0.26
N MET A 143 3.44 12.94 1.45
CA MET A 143 4.39 11.90 1.84
C MET A 143 3.69 10.55 2.04
N MET A 144 2.56 10.52 2.75
CA MET A 144 1.77 9.29 2.94
C MET A 144 1.26 8.75 1.60
N ALA A 145 0.84 9.62 0.69
CA ALA A 145 0.37 9.21 -0.64
C ALA A 145 1.41 8.46 -1.48
N ILE A 146 2.69 8.63 -1.19
CA ILE A 146 3.78 7.92 -1.85
C ILE A 146 4.47 6.88 -0.93
N GLY A 147 3.88 6.64 0.25
CA GLY A 147 4.26 5.56 1.16
C GLY A 147 5.29 5.90 2.22
N TYR A 148 5.40 7.17 2.61
CA TYR A 148 6.26 7.64 3.69
C TYR A 148 5.44 8.21 4.86
N GLY A 149 6.07 8.34 6.03
CA GLY A 149 5.43 8.88 7.22
C GLY A 149 4.39 7.97 7.87
N MET A 150 4.41 6.69 7.51
CA MET A 150 3.65 5.62 8.16
C MET A 150 4.49 4.34 8.20
N LEU A 151 4.22 3.48 9.17
CA LEU A 151 4.95 2.21 9.33
C LEU A 151 3.96 1.06 9.30
N ILE A 152 4.19 0.10 8.41
CA ILE A 152 3.43 -1.16 8.31
C ILE A 152 4.37 -2.35 8.08
N THR A 153 3.96 -3.54 8.48
CA THR A 153 4.78 -4.73 8.24
C THR A 153 4.67 -5.19 6.78
N PRO A 154 5.65 -5.94 6.26
CA PRO A 154 5.56 -6.55 4.93
C PRO A 154 4.30 -7.41 4.76
N LEU A 155 3.84 -8.09 5.82
CA LEU A 155 2.63 -8.89 5.79
C LEU A 155 1.38 -8.03 5.55
N HIS A 156 1.30 -6.80 6.09
CA HIS A 156 0.20 -5.88 5.80
C HIS A 156 0.16 -5.51 4.32
N THR A 157 1.32 -5.19 3.74
CA THR A 157 1.42 -4.90 2.31
C THR A 157 0.96 -6.09 1.47
N LEU A 158 1.44 -7.29 1.77
CA LEU A 158 1.06 -8.52 1.07
C LEU A 158 -0.45 -8.79 1.18
N THR A 159 -1.01 -8.67 2.38
CA THR A 159 -2.44 -8.92 2.62
C THR A 159 -3.33 -7.93 1.88
N PHE A 160 -2.91 -6.65 1.79
CA PHE A 160 -3.63 -5.64 1.01
C PHE A 160 -3.62 -5.96 -0.49
N TYR A 161 -2.46 -6.29 -1.07
CA TYR A 161 -2.36 -6.69 -2.47
C TYR A 161 -3.17 -7.97 -2.76
N ASN A 162 -3.13 -8.92 -1.83
CA ASN A 162 -3.90 -10.15 -1.92
C ASN A 162 -5.42 -9.89 -1.90
N ALA A 163 -5.89 -8.92 -1.11
CA ALA A 163 -7.28 -8.51 -1.13
C ALA A 163 -7.71 -7.96 -2.50
N ILE A 164 -6.89 -7.14 -3.16
CA ILE A 164 -7.15 -6.67 -4.53
C ILE A 164 -7.21 -7.86 -5.50
N ALA A 165 -6.28 -8.81 -5.41
CA ALA A 165 -6.28 -10.03 -6.24
C ALA A 165 -7.54 -10.87 -6.03
N ASN A 166 -8.04 -10.94 -4.79
CA ASN A 166 -9.22 -11.67 -4.34
C ASN A 166 -10.51 -10.83 -4.41
N ASP A 167 -10.66 -10.02 -5.45
CA ASP A 167 -11.85 -9.22 -5.75
C ASP A 167 -12.33 -8.29 -4.62
N GLY A 168 -11.37 -7.76 -3.86
CA GLY A 168 -11.60 -6.85 -2.74
C GLY A 168 -11.82 -7.54 -1.39
N LYS A 169 -11.91 -8.85 -1.36
CA LYS A 169 -12.09 -9.61 -0.12
C LYS A 169 -10.75 -9.83 0.57
N MET A 170 -10.59 -9.32 1.79
CA MET A 170 -9.38 -9.48 2.59
C MET A 170 -9.51 -10.68 3.52
N MET A 171 -8.57 -11.61 3.39
CA MET A 171 -8.47 -12.80 4.23
C MET A 171 -7.45 -12.59 5.34
N LYS A 172 -7.71 -13.16 6.52
CA LYS A 172 -6.73 -13.20 7.61
C LYS A 172 -5.56 -14.09 7.19
N PRO A 173 -4.30 -13.60 7.27
CA PRO A 173 -3.14 -14.46 7.10
C PRO A 173 -3.11 -15.53 8.20
N TYR A 174 -2.78 -16.76 7.82
CA TYR A 174 -2.52 -17.85 8.76
C TYR A 174 -1.37 -18.70 8.22
N PHE A 175 -0.62 -19.35 9.13
CA PHE A 175 0.61 -20.07 8.81
C PHE A 175 0.50 -21.57 9.07
N VAL A 176 -0.54 -21.99 9.77
CA VAL A 176 -0.80 -23.39 10.13
C VAL A 176 -2.12 -23.81 9.51
N GLU A 177 -2.10 -24.86 8.70
CA GLU A 177 -3.31 -25.40 8.09
C GLU A 177 -4.00 -26.41 9.01
N ASP A 178 -3.23 -27.25 9.66
CA ASP A 178 -3.73 -28.23 10.59
C ASP A 178 -2.69 -28.62 11.66
N PHE A 179 -3.15 -29.30 12.67
CA PHE A 179 -2.35 -29.97 13.68
C PHE A 179 -2.66 -31.46 13.66
N GLU A 180 -1.66 -32.26 13.34
CA GLU A 180 -1.78 -33.73 13.31
C GLU A 180 -1.09 -34.39 14.51
N GLN A 181 -1.69 -35.46 15.02
CA GLN A 181 -1.10 -36.33 16.02
C GLN A 181 -1.42 -37.78 15.70
N ASP A 182 -0.40 -38.62 15.61
CA ASP A 182 -0.53 -40.07 15.33
C ASP A 182 -1.24 -40.38 14.00
N GLY A 183 -1.12 -39.45 13.01
CA GLY A 183 -1.76 -39.55 11.70
C GLY A 183 -3.21 -39.06 11.64
N ASP A 184 -3.75 -38.57 12.75
CA ASP A 184 -5.08 -37.98 12.83
C ASP A 184 -5.00 -36.46 12.91
N ILE A 185 -5.81 -35.77 12.11
CA ILE A 185 -5.99 -34.33 12.23
C ILE A 185 -6.75 -34.01 13.52
N LYS A 186 -6.12 -33.31 14.45
CA LYS A 186 -6.72 -32.93 15.74
C LYS A 186 -7.34 -31.52 15.66
N GLU A 187 -6.78 -30.64 14.84
CA GLU A 187 -7.29 -29.30 14.64
C GLU A 187 -7.07 -28.88 13.19
N LEU A 188 -8.07 -28.25 12.59
CA LEU A 188 -8.03 -27.71 11.24
C LEU A 188 -8.31 -26.21 11.28
N PHE A 189 -7.35 -25.39 10.84
CA PHE A 189 -7.50 -23.94 10.74
C PHE A 189 -8.19 -23.58 9.43
N LYS A 190 -9.28 -22.85 9.53
CA LYS A 190 -10.08 -22.46 8.36
C LYS A 190 -9.79 -21.01 7.96
N PRO A 191 -9.81 -20.70 6.65
CA PRO A 191 -9.69 -19.32 6.18
C PRO A 191 -10.75 -18.42 6.83
N GLN A 192 -10.31 -17.25 7.33
CA GLN A 192 -11.16 -16.24 7.95
C GLN A 192 -11.17 -14.96 7.12
N ILE A 193 -12.32 -14.30 7.03
CA ILE A 193 -12.47 -13.03 6.32
C ILE A 193 -12.28 -11.89 7.33
N ILE A 194 -11.33 -10.98 7.05
CA ILE A 194 -11.15 -9.71 7.79
C ILE A 194 -12.13 -8.67 7.26
N SER A 195 -12.25 -8.55 5.93
CA SER A 195 -13.16 -7.62 5.29
C SER A 195 -13.78 -8.26 4.06
N GLY A 196 -15.10 -8.16 3.92
CA GLY A 196 -15.83 -8.63 2.75
C GLY A 196 -15.54 -7.81 1.49
N ALA A 197 -15.18 -6.54 1.66
CA ALA A 197 -14.78 -5.64 0.58
C ALA A 197 -13.95 -4.48 1.15
N ILE A 198 -12.73 -4.28 0.65
CA ILE A 198 -11.87 -3.14 1.00
C ILE A 198 -12.17 -1.89 0.15
N CYS A 199 -12.83 -2.06 -0.97
CA CYS A 199 -13.39 -1.02 -1.84
C CYS A 199 -14.45 -1.64 -2.76
N SER A 200 -15.10 -0.85 -3.61
CA SER A 200 -16.10 -1.31 -4.55
C SER A 200 -15.50 -2.26 -5.60
N LYS A 201 -16.33 -3.14 -6.16
CA LYS A 201 -15.93 -4.05 -7.24
C LYS A 201 -15.48 -3.31 -8.50
N SER A 202 -16.07 -2.14 -8.77
CA SER A 202 -15.65 -1.29 -9.89
C SER A 202 -14.21 -0.81 -9.71
N THR A 203 -13.89 -0.31 -8.52
CA THR A 203 -12.54 0.14 -8.18
C THR A 203 -11.53 -1.01 -8.24
N VAL A 204 -11.87 -2.19 -7.69
CA VAL A 204 -11.01 -3.37 -7.82
C VAL A 204 -10.69 -3.69 -9.28
N ASN A 205 -11.69 -3.67 -10.15
CA ASN A 205 -11.48 -3.96 -11.57
C ASN A 205 -10.58 -2.92 -12.24
N GLU A 206 -10.72 -1.64 -11.91
CA GLU A 206 -9.85 -0.59 -12.44
C GLU A 206 -8.41 -0.73 -11.95
N VAL A 207 -8.18 -0.92 -10.66
CA VAL A 207 -6.81 -1.04 -10.13
C VAL A 207 -6.12 -2.32 -10.59
N LYS A 208 -6.85 -3.41 -10.86
CA LYS A 208 -6.28 -4.61 -11.51
C LYS A 208 -5.72 -4.30 -12.91
N LYS A 209 -6.39 -3.44 -13.70
CA LYS A 209 -5.87 -2.97 -14.99
C LYS A 209 -4.59 -2.14 -14.81
N ALA A 210 -4.54 -1.30 -13.78
CA ALA A 210 -3.34 -0.53 -13.48
C ALA A 210 -2.16 -1.42 -13.05
N LEU A 211 -2.40 -2.42 -12.19
CA LEU A 211 -1.39 -3.41 -11.78
C LEU A 211 -0.87 -4.21 -12.98
N ARG A 212 -1.76 -4.65 -13.88
CA ARG A 212 -1.36 -5.31 -15.11
C ARG A 212 -0.47 -4.42 -15.98
N HIS A 213 -0.80 -3.13 -16.09
CA HIS A 213 0.02 -2.16 -16.83
C HIS A 213 1.43 -2.01 -16.23
N VAL A 214 1.60 -2.12 -14.91
CA VAL A 214 2.93 -2.11 -14.25
C VAL A 214 3.81 -3.24 -14.78
N VAL A 215 3.23 -4.44 -14.98
CA VAL A 215 3.96 -5.61 -15.49
C VAL A 215 4.15 -5.53 -17.00
N GLU A 216 3.15 -5.07 -17.76
CA GLU A 216 3.24 -5.03 -19.22
C GLU A 216 4.14 -3.90 -19.74
N LYS A 217 4.08 -2.72 -19.13
CA LYS A 217 4.72 -1.47 -19.64
C LYS A 217 5.38 -0.61 -18.56
N GLY A 218 5.29 -1.00 -17.30
CA GLY A 218 5.78 -0.22 -16.17
C GLY A 218 7.11 -0.74 -15.62
N THR A 219 7.33 -0.44 -14.32
CA THR A 219 8.58 -0.76 -13.62
C THR A 219 8.87 -2.26 -13.48
N ALA A 220 7.86 -3.11 -13.60
CA ALA A 220 7.99 -4.56 -13.53
C ALA A 220 8.01 -5.23 -14.92
N SER A 221 8.09 -4.48 -16.02
CA SER A 221 8.03 -5.03 -17.38
C SER A 221 9.14 -6.03 -17.70
N ARG A 222 10.30 -5.94 -17.03
CA ARG A 222 11.40 -6.90 -17.16
C ARG A 222 11.06 -8.31 -16.61
N TYR A 223 9.98 -8.44 -15.86
CA TYR A 223 9.49 -9.71 -15.31
C TYR A 223 8.27 -10.24 -16.06
N ASN A 224 7.88 -9.56 -17.12
CA ASN A 224 6.80 -9.99 -18.01
C ASN A 224 7.35 -11.06 -18.95
N ASP A 225 7.43 -12.29 -18.44
CA ASP A 225 7.78 -13.46 -19.27
C ASP A 225 6.48 -13.97 -19.89
N PRO A 226 6.40 -14.13 -21.25
CA PRO A 226 5.20 -14.54 -21.95
C PRO A 226 4.80 -15.99 -21.70
#